data_6b34241c2bbaf7bb1d57afc78cc9e613
#
_entry.id   6b34241c2bbaf7bb1d57afc78cc9e613
#
_cell.length_a   1.000
_cell.length_b   1.000
_cell.length_c   1.000
_cell.angle_alpha   90.00
_cell.angle_beta   90.00
_cell.angle_gamma   90.00
#
_symmetry.space_group_name_H-M   'P 1'
#
loop_
_entity.id
_entity.type
_entity.pdbx_description
1 polymer ?
#
loop_
_entity_poly.entity_id
_entity_poly.type
_entity_poly.pdbx_seq_one_letter_code
_entity_poly.pdbx_strand_id
1 'polypeptide(L)'
;MPYRHTQRGVWIVLPCLVFATVDAVIAWRSGQWLPVAVLIVLLAVAAMFSSLTVEVSENELRWYFGPGFWTYRLALSDIETVAIVRNHWWNGFGIRMAAGFRLYNVSGLDAVELRQRSNDICRIGTDDPQGFAAALKSSVRGG
;
A
#
# COMPACT_ATOMS: atom_id res chain seq x y z
N MET A 1 -6.51 -12.70 -18.19
CA MET A 1 -5.05 -12.55 -18.02
C MET A 1 -4.76 -12.08 -16.60
N PRO A 2 -3.77 -12.62 -15.92
CA PRO A 2 -3.39 -12.13 -14.62
C PRO A 2 -2.89 -10.69 -14.73
N TYR A 3 -3.46 -9.81 -13.91
CA TYR A 3 -3.01 -8.42 -13.79
C TYR A 3 -2.02 -8.32 -12.64
N ARG A 4 -0.89 -7.68 -12.87
CA ARG A 4 0.10 -7.37 -11.83
C ARG A 4 0.61 -5.96 -12.03
N HIS A 5 0.53 -5.16 -10.98
CA HIS A 5 1.03 -3.79 -10.98
C HIS A 5 1.74 -3.46 -9.67
N THR A 6 2.82 -2.70 -9.76
CA THR A 6 3.60 -2.29 -8.60
C THR A 6 3.75 -0.77 -8.58
N GLN A 7 3.20 -0.14 -7.56
CA GLN A 7 3.37 1.28 -7.27
C GLN A 7 4.57 1.48 -6.34
N ARG A 8 5.41 2.48 -6.64
CA ARG A 8 6.56 2.83 -5.78
C ARG A 8 6.15 3.78 -4.66
N GLY A 9 6.61 3.50 -3.44
CA GLY A 9 6.30 4.26 -2.23
C GLY A 9 7.18 5.50 -2.02
N VAL A 10 7.33 6.34 -3.04
CA VAL A 10 8.24 7.50 -3.01
C VAL A 10 7.90 8.47 -1.87
N TRP A 11 6.61 8.67 -1.60
CA TRP A 11 6.14 9.59 -0.55
C TRP A 11 6.37 9.09 0.88
N ILE A 12 6.68 7.81 1.06
CA ILE A 12 7.11 7.26 2.35
C ILE A 12 8.63 7.14 2.40
N VAL A 13 9.23 6.61 1.34
CA VAL A 13 10.68 6.35 1.29
C VAL A 13 11.48 7.64 1.36
N LEU A 14 11.11 8.68 0.61
CA LEU A 14 11.88 9.92 0.55
C LEU A 14 11.99 10.63 1.91
N PRO A 15 10.90 10.87 2.67
CA PRO A 15 11.00 11.42 4.02
C PRO A 15 11.83 10.54 4.96
N CYS A 16 11.64 9.20 4.90
CA CYS A 16 12.42 8.28 5.74
C CYS A 16 13.93 8.42 5.47
N LEU A 17 14.34 8.54 4.20
CA LEU A 17 15.76 8.71 3.85
C LEU A 17 16.29 10.07 4.30
N VAL A 18 15.51 11.14 4.20
CA VAL A 18 15.90 12.47 4.70
C VAL A 18 16.12 12.42 6.22
N PHE A 19 15.18 11.88 6.97
CA PHE A 19 15.32 11.72 8.42
C PHE A 19 16.48 10.79 8.79
N ALA A 20 16.68 9.70 8.03
CA ALA A 20 17.77 8.76 8.25
C ALA A 20 19.14 9.43 8.06
N THR A 21 19.31 10.34 7.09
CA THR A 21 20.56 11.08 6.90
C THR A 21 20.86 12.02 8.05
N VAL A 22 19.84 12.74 8.54
CA VAL A 22 19.98 13.62 9.71
C VAL A 22 20.34 12.81 10.95
N ASP A 23 19.64 11.71 11.17
CA ASP A 23 19.83 10.84 12.33
C ASP A 23 21.21 10.15 12.31
N ALA A 24 21.70 9.76 11.13
CA ALA A 24 23.04 9.22 10.97
C ALA A 24 24.13 10.24 11.39
N VAL A 25 23.96 11.52 11.06
CA VAL A 25 24.87 12.60 11.51
C VAL A 25 24.82 12.76 13.03
N ILE A 26 23.64 12.70 13.63
CA ILE A 26 23.47 12.76 15.09
C ILE A 26 24.16 11.56 15.76
N ALA A 27 23.95 10.35 15.25
CA ALA A 27 24.58 9.13 15.75
C ALA A 27 26.10 9.22 15.72
N TRP A 28 26.64 9.70 14.61
CA TRP A 28 28.09 9.88 14.42
C TRP A 28 28.69 10.86 15.44
N ARG A 29 28.00 11.98 15.67
CA ARG A 29 28.48 13.04 16.58
C ARG A 29 28.30 12.72 18.06
N SER A 30 27.20 12.05 18.42
CA SER A 30 26.86 11.78 19.81
C SER A 30 27.51 10.53 20.37
N GLY A 31 27.87 9.57 19.52
CA GLY A 31 28.33 8.25 19.92
C GLY A 31 27.31 7.42 20.68
N GLN A 32 26.02 7.84 20.66
CA GLN A 32 24.95 7.16 21.38
C GLN A 32 24.31 6.07 20.54
N TRP A 33 23.83 5.02 21.19
CA TRP A 33 23.18 3.90 20.53
C TRP A 33 21.74 4.20 20.06
N LEU A 34 21.03 5.12 20.75
CA LEU A 34 19.64 5.42 20.48
C LEU A 34 19.40 5.96 19.05
N PRO A 35 20.17 6.93 18.54
CA PRO A 35 20.06 7.34 17.14
C PRO A 35 20.34 6.19 16.17
N VAL A 36 21.26 5.29 16.50
CA VAL A 36 21.52 4.10 15.65
C VAL A 36 20.30 3.20 15.56
N ALA A 37 19.59 2.98 16.68
CA ALA A 37 18.35 2.21 16.69
C ALA A 37 17.24 2.88 15.87
N VAL A 38 17.09 4.20 15.99
CA VAL A 38 16.13 4.98 15.17
C VAL A 38 16.47 4.89 13.68
N LEU A 39 17.73 5.00 13.31
CA LEU A 39 18.18 4.84 11.93
C LEU A 39 17.79 3.47 11.35
N ILE A 40 18.01 2.39 12.10
CA ILE A 40 17.63 1.04 11.68
C ILE A 40 16.12 0.95 11.44
N VAL A 41 15.30 1.51 12.34
CA VAL A 41 13.84 1.53 12.20
C VAL A 41 13.40 2.32 10.97
N LEU A 42 13.97 3.49 10.72
CA LEU A 42 13.67 4.31 9.55
C LEU A 42 13.98 3.58 8.24
N LEU A 43 15.14 2.92 8.17
CA LEU A 43 15.54 2.13 7.01
C LEU A 43 14.62 0.90 6.82
N ALA A 44 14.21 0.24 7.91
CA ALA A 44 13.27 -0.87 7.86
C ALA A 44 11.89 -0.42 7.36
N VAL A 45 11.37 0.70 7.84
CA VAL A 45 10.10 1.28 7.36
C VAL A 45 10.20 1.67 5.88
N ALA A 46 11.28 2.31 5.46
CA ALA A 46 11.51 2.65 4.07
C ALA A 46 11.52 1.41 3.17
N ALA A 47 12.19 0.34 3.59
CA ALA A 47 12.22 -0.92 2.84
C ALA A 47 10.84 -1.58 2.78
N MET A 48 10.12 -1.63 3.90
CA MET A 48 8.79 -2.25 3.97
C MET A 48 7.74 -1.55 3.11
N PHE A 49 7.76 -0.22 3.07
CA PHE A 49 6.81 0.59 2.31
C PHE A 49 7.39 1.13 0.99
N SER A 50 8.48 0.51 0.51
CA SER A 50 9.13 0.90 -0.75
C SER A 50 8.23 0.71 -1.97
N SER A 51 7.28 -0.21 -1.89
CA SER A 51 6.33 -0.49 -2.97
C SER A 51 5.05 -1.12 -2.45
N LEU A 52 4.01 -1.04 -3.24
CA LEU A 52 2.75 -1.79 -3.09
C LEU A 52 2.50 -2.52 -4.39
N THR A 53 2.53 -3.84 -4.35
CA THR A 53 2.23 -4.71 -5.49
C THR A 53 0.84 -5.29 -5.34
N VAL A 54 0.08 -5.23 -6.43
CA VAL A 54 -1.26 -5.78 -6.54
C VAL A 54 -1.28 -6.82 -7.65
N GLU A 55 -1.85 -7.96 -7.37
CA GLU A 55 -2.00 -9.07 -8.31
C GLU A 55 -3.45 -9.54 -8.34
N VAL A 56 -4.05 -9.56 -9.54
CA VAL A 56 -5.40 -10.12 -9.77
C VAL A 56 -5.22 -11.44 -10.51
N SER A 57 -5.61 -12.52 -9.87
CA SER A 57 -5.66 -13.86 -10.45
C SER A 57 -7.09 -14.24 -10.82
N GLU A 58 -7.33 -15.45 -11.28
CA GLU A 58 -8.67 -15.91 -11.69
C GLU A 58 -9.66 -15.94 -10.52
N ASN A 59 -9.20 -16.24 -9.31
CA ASN A 59 -10.05 -16.47 -8.14
C ASN A 59 -9.78 -15.53 -6.96
N GLU A 60 -8.62 -14.86 -6.94
CA GLU A 60 -8.21 -14.02 -5.80
C GLU A 60 -7.53 -12.73 -6.23
N LEU A 61 -7.73 -11.72 -5.40
CA LEU A 61 -6.95 -10.49 -5.36
C LEU A 61 -5.91 -10.63 -4.25
N ARG A 62 -4.64 -10.36 -4.58
CA ARG A 62 -3.54 -10.36 -3.62
C ARG A 62 -2.80 -9.03 -3.68
N TRP A 63 -2.43 -8.49 -2.51
CA TRP A 63 -1.57 -7.30 -2.45
C TRP A 63 -0.59 -7.42 -1.30
N TYR A 64 0.57 -6.81 -1.47
CA TYR A 64 1.63 -6.82 -0.47
C TYR A 64 2.53 -5.59 -0.59
N PHE A 65 3.16 -5.26 0.52
CA PHE A 65 4.10 -4.15 0.63
C PHE A 65 5.54 -4.62 0.53
N GLY A 66 6.38 -3.85 -0.18
CA GLY A 66 7.82 -4.04 -0.28
C GLY A 66 8.22 -5.48 -0.60
N PRO A 67 9.07 -6.10 0.25
CA PRO A 67 9.53 -7.47 0.00
C PRO A 67 8.47 -8.55 0.20
N GLY A 68 7.24 -8.21 0.65
CA GLY A 68 6.14 -9.17 0.75
C GLY A 68 6.00 -9.87 2.10
N PHE A 69 6.56 -9.32 3.18
CA PHE A 69 6.38 -9.88 4.54
C PHE A 69 4.92 -9.89 4.97
N TRP A 70 4.14 -8.89 4.57
CA TRP A 70 2.69 -8.83 4.80
C TRP A 70 1.95 -8.89 3.47
N THR A 71 1.39 -10.05 3.22
CA THR A 71 0.56 -10.30 2.04
C THR A 71 -0.88 -10.43 2.46
N TYR A 72 -1.75 -9.65 1.82
CA TYR A 72 -3.19 -9.70 1.99
C TYR A 72 -3.82 -10.43 0.81
N ARG A 73 -4.92 -11.12 1.06
CA ARG A 73 -5.66 -11.85 0.05
C ARG A 73 -7.16 -11.63 0.23
N LEU A 74 -7.87 -11.55 -0.88
CA LEU A 74 -9.32 -11.42 -0.91
C LEU A 74 -9.85 -12.26 -2.08
N ALA A 75 -10.80 -13.15 -1.80
CA ALA A 75 -11.44 -13.90 -2.85
C ALA A 75 -12.28 -12.97 -3.73
N LEU A 76 -12.20 -13.12 -5.05
CA LEU A 76 -12.97 -12.30 -5.98
C LEU A 76 -14.48 -12.48 -5.81
N SER A 77 -14.90 -13.66 -5.35
CA SER A 77 -16.30 -13.96 -4.99
C SER A 77 -16.85 -13.09 -3.86
N ASP A 78 -15.97 -12.58 -2.99
CA ASP A 78 -16.36 -11.75 -1.85
C ASP A 78 -16.48 -10.26 -2.22
N ILE A 79 -16.07 -9.88 -3.43
CA ILE A 79 -16.16 -8.51 -3.93
C ILE A 79 -17.55 -8.28 -4.52
N GLU A 80 -18.27 -7.32 -3.97
CA GLU A 80 -19.58 -6.90 -4.45
C GLU A 80 -19.48 -5.77 -5.48
N THR A 81 -18.69 -4.73 -5.16
CA THR A 81 -18.51 -3.58 -6.05
C THR A 81 -17.07 -3.12 -6.13
N VAL A 82 -16.71 -2.60 -7.30
CA VAL A 82 -15.39 -2.03 -7.60
C VAL A 82 -15.56 -0.61 -8.12
N ALA A 83 -14.99 0.37 -7.44
CA ALA A 83 -15.04 1.77 -7.81
C ALA A 83 -13.66 2.42 -7.78
N ILE A 84 -13.41 3.35 -8.71
CA ILE A 84 -12.22 4.20 -8.67
C ILE A 84 -12.55 5.38 -7.76
N VAL A 85 -11.69 5.64 -6.76
CA VAL A 85 -11.86 6.72 -5.79
C VAL A 85 -10.57 7.51 -5.66
N ARG A 86 -10.70 8.74 -5.16
CA ARG A 86 -9.56 9.57 -4.79
C ARG A 86 -9.60 9.84 -3.28
N ASN A 87 -8.55 9.44 -2.60
CA ASN A 87 -8.41 9.66 -1.16
C ASN A 87 -8.10 11.12 -0.87
N HIS A 88 -8.48 11.58 0.32
CA HIS A 88 -8.02 12.86 0.82
C HIS A 88 -6.57 12.76 1.31
N TRP A 89 -5.80 13.85 1.17
CA TRP A 89 -4.40 13.88 1.58
C TRP A 89 -4.19 13.58 3.07
N TRP A 90 -5.18 13.90 3.93
CA TRP A 90 -5.13 13.60 5.37
C TRP A 90 -5.35 12.14 5.74
N ASN A 91 -5.80 11.31 4.81
CA ASN A 91 -5.88 9.86 5.04
C ASN A 91 -4.50 9.22 5.13
N GLY A 92 -3.46 9.90 4.60
CA GLY A 92 -2.06 9.51 4.71
C GLY A 92 -1.69 8.29 3.89
N PHE A 93 -0.53 7.73 4.23
CA PHE A 93 0.08 6.58 3.54
C PHE A 93 0.25 5.41 4.52
N GLY A 94 0.53 4.23 3.98
CA GLY A 94 0.68 3.00 4.73
C GLY A 94 -0.63 2.22 4.88
N ILE A 95 -0.72 1.46 5.96
CA ILE A 95 -1.92 0.70 6.32
C ILE A 95 -2.69 1.53 7.34
N ARG A 96 -3.91 1.95 7.00
CA ARG A 96 -4.72 2.78 7.86
C ARG A 96 -6.15 2.30 7.95
N MET A 97 -6.74 2.46 9.13
CA MET A 97 -8.17 2.36 9.34
C MET A 97 -8.74 3.78 9.39
N ALA A 98 -9.49 4.15 8.38
CA ALA A 98 -10.23 5.40 8.36
C ALA A 98 -11.71 5.15 8.69
N ALA A 99 -12.50 6.20 8.80
CA ALA A 99 -13.92 6.09 9.13
C ALA A 99 -14.67 5.26 8.07
N GLY A 100 -14.90 3.99 8.36
CA GLY A 100 -15.67 3.06 7.55
C GLY A 100 -14.91 2.30 6.47
N PHE A 101 -13.59 2.47 6.35
CA PHE A 101 -12.81 1.69 5.38
C PHE A 101 -11.36 1.43 5.83
N ARG A 102 -10.73 0.41 5.27
CA ARG A 102 -9.29 0.15 5.39
C ARG A 102 -8.58 0.71 4.17
N LEU A 103 -7.49 1.44 4.39
CA LEU A 103 -6.67 2.00 3.34
C LEU A 103 -5.29 1.32 3.31
N TYR A 104 -4.89 0.89 2.12
CA TYR A 104 -3.54 0.38 1.83
C TYR A 104 -2.95 1.26 0.74
N ASN A 105 -1.98 2.09 1.07
CA ASN A 105 -1.40 3.06 0.14
C ASN A 105 0.08 3.32 0.43
N VAL A 106 0.88 3.52 -0.59
CA VAL A 106 2.30 3.90 -0.47
C VAL A 106 2.61 5.22 -1.15
N SER A 107 1.77 5.68 -2.09
CA SER A 107 2.01 6.90 -2.85
C SER A 107 0.72 7.38 -3.54
N GLY A 108 0.60 8.69 -3.74
CA GLY A 108 -0.51 9.27 -4.45
C GLY A 108 -1.84 9.26 -3.69
N LEU A 109 -2.90 9.70 -4.35
CA LEU A 109 -4.25 9.80 -3.79
C LEU A 109 -5.26 8.90 -4.49
N ASP A 110 -4.93 8.36 -5.67
CA ASP A 110 -5.82 7.50 -6.42
C ASP A 110 -5.83 6.08 -5.84
N ALA A 111 -7.01 5.50 -5.79
CA ALA A 111 -7.22 4.17 -5.25
C ALA A 111 -8.40 3.47 -5.92
N VAL A 112 -8.44 2.16 -5.78
CA VAL A 112 -9.61 1.36 -6.11
C VAL A 112 -10.28 0.94 -4.80
N GLU A 113 -11.55 1.29 -4.67
CA GLU A 113 -12.40 0.90 -3.54
C GLU A 113 -13.11 -0.42 -3.86
N LEU A 114 -13.00 -1.34 -2.94
CA LEU A 114 -13.63 -2.64 -2.97
C LEU A 114 -14.63 -2.72 -1.84
N ARG A 115 -15.89 -2.91 -2.16
CA ARG A 115 -16.92 -3.27 -1.18
C ARG A 115 -17.08 -4.78 -1.19
N GLN A 116 -16.93 -5.38 -0.02
CA GLN A 116 -17.12 -6.80 0.18
C GLN A 116 -18.59 -7.10 0.51
N ARG A 117 -19.00 -8.33 0.26
CA ARG A 117 -20.35 -8.82 0.64
C ARG A 117 -20.60 -8.77 2.16
N SER A 118 -19.53 -8.77 2.96
CA SER A 118 -19.57 -8.54 4.41
C SER A 118 -19.86 -7.08 4.83
N ASN A 119 -20.02 -6.16 3.86
CA ASN A 119 -20.06 -4.70 4.06
C ASN A 119 -18.72 -4.04 4.43
N ASP A 120 -17.63 -4.78 4.49
CA ASP A 120 -16.31 -4.19 4.68
C ASP A 120 -15.87 -3.45 3.42
N ILE A 121 -15.27 -2.28 3.62
CA ILE A 121 -14.72 -1.46 2.53
C ILE A 121 -13.21 -1.45 2.65
N CYS A 122 -12.55 -1.76 1.53
CA CYS A 122 -11.11 -1.74 1.40
C CYS A 122 -10.72 -0.83 0.23
N ARG A 123 -9.76 0.08 0.45
CA ARG A 123 -9.18 0.92 -0.59
C ARG A 123 -7.73 0.56 -0.78
N ILE A 124 -7.35 0.26 -2.01
CA ILE A 124 -5.98 -0.07 -2.38
C ILE A 124 -5.46 1.03 -3.30
N GLY A 125 -4.41 1.73 -2.85
CA GLY A 125 -3.76 2.80 -3.61
C GLY A 125 -3.09 2.26 -4.85
N THR A 126 -3.19 3.00 -5.94
CA THR A 126 -2.56 2.64 -7.21
C THR A 126 -2.35 3.88 -8.07
N ASP A 127 -1.31 3.88 -8.88
CA ASP A 127 -1.07 4.87 -9.93
C ASP A 127 -1.66 4.44 -11.29
N ASP A 128 -2.28 3.24 -11.36
CA ASP A 128 -3.07 2.75 -12.51
C ASP A 128 -4.48 2.31 -12.08
N PRO A 129 -5.35 3.24 -11.64
CA PRO A 129 -6.67 2.90 -11.14
C PRO A 129 -7.59 2.32 -12.22
N GLN A 130 -7.44 2.76 -13.47
CA GLN A 130 -8.26 2.26 -14.59
C GLN A 130 -7.91 0.81 -14.92
N GLY A 131 -6.63 0.50 -15.09
CA GLY A 131 -6.16 -0.85 -15.39
C GLY A 131 -6.50 -1.84 -14.27
N PHE A 132 -6.29 -1.44 -13.02
CA PHE A 132 -6.62 -2.27 -11.86
C PHE A 132 -8.12 -2.52 -11.74
N ALA A 133 -8.96 -1.47 -11.85
CA ALA A 133 -10.41 -1.62 -11.78
C ALA A 133 -10.97 -2.45 -12.95
N ALA A 134 -10.42 -2.28 -14.15
CA ALA A 134 -10.81 -3.08 -15.32
C ALA A 134 -10.48 -4.56 -15.14
N ALA A 135 -9.28 -4.88 -14.65
CA ALA A 135 -8.87 -6.25 -14.36
C ALA A 135 -9.78 -6.92 -13.33
N LEU A 136 -10.12 -6.22 -12.24
CA LEU A 136 -11.05 -6.73 -11.24
C LEU A 136 -12.46 -6.97 -11.80
N LYS A 137 -13.00 -5.98 -12.53
CA LYS A 137 -14.36 -6.10 -13.11
C LYS A 137 -14.46 -7.24 -14.12
N SER A 138 -13.41 -7.48 -14.92
CA SER A 138 -13.40 -8.60 -15.86
C SER A 138 -13.35 -9.95 -15.15
N SER A 139 -12.57 -10.06 -14.08
CA SER A 139 -12.42 -11.30 -13.32
C SER A 139 -13.66 -11.61 -12.44
N VAL A 140 -14.29 -10.59 -11.85
CA VAL A 140 -15.54 -10.74 -11.07
C VAL A 140 -16.74 -11.13 -11.96
N ARG A 141 -16.77 -10.69 -13.24
CA ARG A 141 -17.85 -11.04 -14.18
C ARG A 141 -17.64 -12.38 -14.86
N GLY A 142 -16.44 -12.89 -14.91
CA GLY A 142 -16.10 -14.16 -15.58
C GLY A 142 -16.19 -15.39 -14.69
N GLY A 143 -16.42 -15.21 -13.40
CA GLY A 143 -16.69 -16.26 -12.41
C GLY A 143 -18.15 -16.25 -12.00
#